data_0e6d84fd2a23a99722bf46bc9a9a3830
#
_entry.id   0e6d84fd2a23a99722bf46bc9a9a3830
#
_cell.length_a   1.000
_cell.length_b   1.000
_cell.length_c   1.000
_cell.angle_alpha   90.00
_cell.angle_beta   90.00
_cell.angle_gamma   90.00
#
_symmetry.space_group_name_H-M   'P 1'
#
loop_
_entity.id
_entity.type
_entity.pdbx_description
1 polymer ?
#
loop_
_entity_poly.entity_id
_entity_poly.type
_entity_poly.pdbx_seq_one_letter_code
_entity_poly.pdbx_strand_id
1 'polypeptide(L)'
;TMGLVPHDTAPDGFGNFSNLGPMARTVSDAALMLSVMAGPHPNDPHSHGLPIDDYVAAASGDGDLSGIKIGWISHMGNELIDPEVLEACTLRRDALAAAGAEIIPFDEPFENTEPYWLVITQSLWVARFEDKLAEFGARMTPTLLRGIEEGKTYSAVELQRAITFRTQLYRRIQSWFERVDFLMMPTLSRTAINADHDFYQPITIGNQTAGGIRQTWYPYTHPFNMTGHPAITVPCGIMADGLPAGLQIVGPMMADAGIIHLAAMVERAHPWAHLWPDGV
;
A
#
# COMPACT_ATOMS: atom_id res chain seq x y z
N THR A 1 8.18 -4.29 5.38
CA THR A 1 7.78 -5.18 6.50
C THR A 1 7.47 -4.39 7.75
N MET A 2 6.37 -4.72 8.44
CA MET A 2 6.02 -4.10 9.73
C MET A 2 7.15 -4.25 10.72
N GLY A 3 7.53 -3.14 11.38
CA GLY A 3 8.63 -3.07 12.33
C GLY A 3 10.03 -2.91 11.71
N LEU A 4 10.20 -3.07 10.41
CA LEU A 4 11.52 -2.90 9.77
C LEU A 4 12.04 -1.46 9.94
N VAL A 5 11.18 -0.47 9.70
CA VAL A 5 11.42 0.93 10.09
C VAL A 5 10.66 1.14 11.39
N PRO A 6 11.35 1.44 12.49
CA PRO A 6 10.71 1.58 13.80
C PRO A 6 9.78 2.80 13.86
N HIS A 7 8.67 2.65 14.56
CA HIS A 7 7.71 3.72 14.81
C HIS A 7 7.63 4.00 16.32
N ASP A 8 8.66 4.63 16.85
CA ASP A 8 8.85 4.90 18.27
C ASP A 8 7.82 5.85 18.91
N THR A 9 7.09 6.59 18.07
CA THR A 9 6.03 7.53 18.48
C THR A 9 4.62 7.01 18.20
N ALA A 10 4.47 5.75 17.75
CA ALA A 10 3.16 5.15 17.56
C ALA A 10 2.36 5.17 18.86
N PRO A 11 1.10 5.65 18.85
CA PRO A 11 0.28 5.70 20.07
C PRO A 11 -0.08 4.31 20.62
N ASP A 12 -0.10 3.31 19.74
CA ASP A 12 -0.26 1.89 20.09
C ASP A 12 0.88 1.09 19.46
N GLY A 13 1.92 0.82 20.24
CA GLY A 13 3.09 0.08 19.79
C GLY A 13 2.84 -1.42 19.56
N PHE A 14 1.79 -2.00 20.16
CA PHE A 14 1.47 -3.42 20.02
C PHE A 14 0.42 -3.71 18.94
N GLY A 15 -0.56 -2.82 18.76
CA GLY A 15 -1.61 -2.94 17.76
C GLY A 15 -1.33 -2.16 16.47
N ASN A 16 -0.11 -1.66 16.29
CA ASN A 16 0.26 -0.79 15.18
C ASN A 16 -0.02 -1.43 13.81
N PHE A 17 -0.57 -0.64 12.90
CA PHE A 17 -0.64 -0.90 11.47
C PHE A 17 -0.31 0.35 10.63
N SER A 18 0.36 1.31 11.25
CA SER A 18 0.97 2.45 10.59
C SER A 18 2.44 2.13 10.34
N ASN A 19 2.83 2.02 9.10
CA ASN A 19 4.19 1.69 8.71
C ASN A 19 4.86 2.91 8.09
N LEU A 20 6.09 3.21 8.52
CA LEU A 20 6.92 4.25 7.95
C LEU A 20 7.70 3.67 6.77
N GLY A 21 7.83 4.46 5.69
CA GLY A 21 8.59 4.06 4.53
C GLY A 21 9.15 5.27 3.78
N PRO A 22 10.28 5.11 3.08
CA PRO A 22 10.87 6.17 2.30
C PRO A 22 10.05 6.48 1.05
N MET A 23 10.04 7.75 0.64
CA MET A 23 9.55 8.21 -0.65
C MET A 23 10.69 8.92 -1.37
N ALA A 24 11.00 8.48 -2.59
CA ALA A 24 12.08 9.03 -3.39
C ALA A 24 11.71 9.00 -4.89
N ARG A 25 12.51 9.67 -5.72
CA ARG A 25 12.28 9.72 -7.16
C ARG A 25 12.79 8.47 -7.89
N THR A 26 13.76 7.78 -7.31
CA THR A 26 14.34 6.55 -7.85
C THR A 26 14.24 5.43 -6.84
N VAL A 27 14.26 4.18 -7.32
CA VAL A 27 14.27 3.02 -6.44
C VAL A 27 15.60 2.96 -5.66
N SER A 28 16.71 3.37 -6.26
CA SER A 28 18.00 3.39 -5.57
C SER A 28 18.03 4.38 -4.40
N ASP A 29 17.42 5.57 -4.55
CA ASP A 29 17.34 6.54 -3.46
C ASP A 29 16.41 6.05 -2.34
N ALA A 30 15.28 5.41 -2.70
CA ALA A 30 14.38 4.79 -1.72
C ALA A 30 15.09 3.67 -0.94
N ALA A 31 15.87 2.83 -1.63
CA ALA A 31 16.67 1.77 -1.02
C ALA A 31 17.75 2.33 -0.07
N LEU A 32 18.44 3.40 -0.50
CA LEU A 32 19.43 4.08 0.34
C LEU A 32 18.78 4.68 1.59
N MET A 33 17.63 5.35 1.45
CA MET A 33 16.88 5.85 2.60
C MET A 33 16.45 4.72 3.52
N LEU A 34 15.92 3.61 2.98
CA LEU A 34 15.51 2.46 3.78
C LEU A 34 16.69 1.86 4.55
N SER A 35 17.87 1.77 3.95
CA SER A 35 19.07 1.24 4.61
C SER A 35 19.50 2.05 5.85
N VAL A 36 19.16 3.34 5.89
CA VAL A 36 19.43 4.22 7.04
C VAL A 36 18.28 4.20 8.06
N MET A 37 17.04 4.02 7.59
CA MET A 37 15.86 4.04 8.44
C MET A 37 15.58 2.70 9.13
N ALA A 38 15.98 1.59 8.52
CA ALA A 38 15.73 0.24 9.02
C ALA A 38 16.61 -0.08 10.24
N GLY A 39 16.05 -0.82 11.18
CA GLY A 39 16.78 -1.31 12.34
C GLY A 39 16.00 -1.27 13.65
N PRO A 40 16.52 -1.88 14.71
CA PRO A 40 15.81 -1.94 15.98
C PRO A 40 15.80 -0.60 16.70
N HIS A 41 14.69 -0.31 17.38
CA HIS A 41 14.57 0.83 18.29
C HIS A 41 13.94 0.37 19.61
N PRO A 42 14.48 0.79 20.78
CA PRO A 42 14.01 0.28 22.09
C PRO A 42 12.53 0.58 22.38
N ASN A 43 11.95 1.59 21.78
CA ASN A 43 10.54 1.98 21.99
C ASN A 43 9.56 1.32 21.01
N ASP A 44 10.03 0.55 20.02
CA ASP A 44 9.14 -0.17 19.09
C ASP A 44 9.27 -1.68 19.30
N PRO A 45 8.24 -2.33 19.88
CA PRO A 45 8.28 -3.77 20.14
C PRO A 45 8.37 -4.65 18.89
N HIS A 46 7.96 -4.13 17.72
CA HIS A 46 7.98 -4.86 16.46
C HIS A 46 9.34 -4.77 15.74
N SER A 47 10.22 -3.85 16.12
CA SER A 47 11.49 -3.65 15.42
C SER A 47 12.60 -4.61 15.84
N HIS A 48 12.42 -5.37 16.92
CA HIS A 48 13.46 -6.23 17.47
C HIS A 48 13.60 -7.55 16.71
N GLY A 49 14.87 -7.92 16.42
CA GLY A 49 15.22 -9.22 15.84
C GLY A 49 14.91 -9.38 14.35
N LEU A 50 14.52 -8.30 13.67
CA LEU A 50 14.34 -8.35 12.22
C LEU A 50 15.69 -8.31 11.52
N PRO A 51 15.95 -9.16 10.50
CA PRO A 51 17.13 -9.06 9.67
C PRO A 51 17.08 -7.77 8.83
N ILE A 52 18.25 -7.22 8.57
CA ILE A 52 18.43 -6.07 7.70
C ILE A 52 19.23 -6.54 6.49
N ASP A 53 18.64 -6.39 5.31
CA ASP A 53 19.26 -6.74 4.05
C ASP A 53 20.10 -5.60 3.48
N ASP A 54 20.90 -5.89 2.46
CA ASP A 54 21.54 -4.86 1.64
C ASP A 54 20.55 -4.34 0.58
N TYR A 55 19.72 -3.38 0.98
CA TYR A 55 18.71 -2.78 0.08
C TYR A 55 19.33 -2.03 -1.09
N VAL A 56 20.53 -1.45 -0.91
CA VAL A 56 21.24 -0.75 -1.98
C VAL A 56 21.73 -1.74 -3.03
N ALA A 57 22.27 -2.86 -2.61
CA ALA A 57 22.65 -3.94 -3.52
C ALA A 57 21.42 -4.51 -4.25
N ALA A 58 20.28 -4.68 -3.56
CA ALA A 58 19.03 -5.13 -4.16
C ALA A 58 18.56 -4.19 -5.28
N ALA A 59 18.69 -2.86 -5.09
CA ALA A 59 18.32 -1.87 -6.11
C ALA A 59 19.29 -1.82 -7.30
N SER A 60 20.52 -2.33 -7.15
CA SER A 60 21.54 -2.40 -8.22
C SER A 60 21.52 -3.71 -8.98
N GLY A 61 20.78 -4.72 -8.51
CA GLY A 61 20.77 -6.06 -9.05
C GLY A 61 20.43 -6.12 -10.54
N ASP A 62 21.21 -6.89 -11.31
CA ASP A 62 20.92 -7.22 -12.71
C ASP A 62 20.09 -8.48 -12.75
N GLY A 63 19.08 -8.51 -13.67
CA GLY A 63 18.07 -9.42 -13.42
C GLY A 63 17.71 -10.45 -14.46
N ASP A 64 18.15 -11.67 -14.27
CA ASP A 64 17.37 -12.82 -14.73
C ASP A 64 16.36 -13.17 -13.63
N LEU A 65 15.08 -13.09 -13.96
CA LEU A 65 13.97 -13.44 -13.07
C LEU A 65 13.47 -14.88 -13.31
N SER A 66 14.25 -15.71 -13.99
CA SER A 66 13.89 -17.11 -14.24
C SER A 66 13.62 -17.85 -12.92
N GLY A 67 12.44 -18.46 -12.83
CA GLY A 67 11.98 -19.17 -11.63
C GLY A 67 11.25 -18.30 -10.61
N ILE A 68 11.20 -16.98 -10.78
CA ILE A 68 10.38 -16.10 -9.94
C ILE A 68 8.93 -16.11 -10.42
N LYS A 69 8.01 -16.38 -9.51
CA LYS A 69 6.56 -16.41 -9.76
C LYS A 69 5.91 -15.17 -9.20
N ILE A 70 5.21 -14.42 -10.06
CA ILE A 70 4.50 -13.19 -9.69
C ILE A 70 3.01 -13.38 -9.88
N GLY A 71 2.25 -13.32 -8.81
CA GLY A 71 0.79 -13.32 -8.82
C GLY A 71 0.26 -11.97 -9.29
N TRP A 72 -0.43 -11.93 -10.43
CA TRP A 72 -1.05 -10.71 -10.97
C TRP A 72 -2.49 -10.58 -10.49
N ILE A 73 -2.79 -9.53 -9.74
CA ILE A 73 -4.12 -9.20 -9.23
C ILE A 73 -4.61 -7.93 -9.93
N SER A 74 -5.48 -8.07 -10.91
CA SER A 74 -6.06 -6.91 -11.61
C SER A 74 -7.14 -6.21 -10.79
N HIS A 75 -7.91 -6.97 -10.00
CA HIS A 75 -9.00 -6.48 -9.15
C HIS A 75 -8.88 -7.10 -7.76
N MET A 76 -8.94 -6.28 -6.73
CA MET A 76 -8.84 -6.71 -5.33
C MET A 76 -10.11 -6.33 -4.56
N GLY A 77 -11.17 -7.09 -4.78
CA GLY A 77 -12.48 -6.84 -4.17
C GLY A 77 -13.18 -5.57 -4.66
N ASN A 78 -12.71 -4.98 -5.77
CA ASN A 78 -13.35 -3.88 -6.46
C ASN A 78 -13.85 -4.33 -7.83
N GLU A 79 -14.92 -3.69 -8.30
CA GLU A 79 -15.53 -4.01 -9.61
C GLU A 79 -14.97 -3.14 -10.75
N LEU A 80 -14.44 -1.95 -10.41
CA LEU A 80 -14.04 -0.95 -11.39
C LEU A 80 -12.56 -0.58 -11.23
N ILE A 81 -11.88 -0.53 -12.36
CA ILE A 81 -10.56 0.06 -12.53
C ILE A 81 -10.56 0.86 -13.84
N ASP A 82 -9.86 1.99 -13.85
CA ASP A 82 -9.66 2.74 -15.07
C ASP A 82 -8.87 1.89 -16.08
N PRO A 83 -9.40 1.65 -17.30
CA PRO A 83 -8.74 0.83 -18.31
C PRO A 83 -7.32 1.32 -18.64
N GLU A 84 -7.07 2.63 -18.66
CA GLU A 84 -5.76 3.20 -18.94
C GLU A 84 -4.75 2.87 -17.82
N VAL A 85 -5.19 2.94 -16.57
CA VAL A 85 -4.34 2.54 -15.42
C VAL A 85 -4.03 1.04 -15.48
N LEU A 86 -5.02 0.21 -15.75
CA LEU A 86 -4.82 -1.23 -15.86
C LEU A 86 -3.85 -1.58 -17.00
N GLU A 87 -3.98 -0.94 -18.16
CA GLU A 87 -3.09 -1.12 -19.31
C GLU A 87 -1.66 -0.71 -18.96
N ALA A 88 -1.47 0.47 -18.35
CA ALA A 88 -0.16 0.95 -17.93
C ALA A 88 0.52 0.01 -16.93
N CYS A 89 -0.23 -0.51 -15.96
CA CYS A 89 0.29 -1.50 -15.00
C CYS A 89 0.63 -2.84 -15.70
N THR A 90 -0.19 -3.26 -16.65
CA THR A 90 0.03 -4.48 -17.45
C THR A 90 1.36 -4.40 -18.22
N LEU A 91 1.64 -3.26 -18.86
CA LEU A 91 2.92 -3.04 -19.56
C LEU A 91 4.14 -3.17 -18.63
N ARG A 92 4.05 -2.73 -17.39
CA ARG A 92 5.14 -2.86 -16.39
C ARG A 92 5.28 -4.30 -15.91
N ARG A 93 4.19 -5.00 -15.71
CA ARG A 93 4.17 -6.44 -15.43
C ARG A 93 4.86 -7.22 -16.56
N ASP A 94 4.54 -6.90 -17.81
CA ASP A 94 5.09 -7.61 -18.98
C ASP A 94 6.60 -7.39 -19.15
N ALA A 95 7.15 -6.27 -18.63
CA ALA A 95 8.59 -6.05 -18.57
C ALA A 95 9.28 -7.08 -17.63
N LEU A 96 8.67 -7.43 -16.51
CA LEU A 96 9.20 -8.48 -15.63
C LEU A 96 9.03 -9.87 -16.24
N ALA A 97 7.94 -10.12 -16.96
CA ALA A 97 7.79 -11.35 -17.74
C ALA A 97 8.88 -11.48 -18.82
N ALA A 98 9.21 -10.40 -19.51
CA ALA A 98 10.30 -10.38 -20.50
C ALA A 98 11.68 -10.59 -19.87
N ALA A 99 11.85 -10.27 -18.60
CA ALA A 99 13.05 -10.56 -17.81
C ALA A 99 13.07 -11.98 -17.22
N GLY A 100 12.09 -12.83 -17.54
CA GLY A 100 12.04 -14.25 -17.16
C GLY A 100 11.06 -14.61 -16.06
N ALA A 101 10.36 -13.67 -15.44
CA ALA A 101 9.38 -13.97 -14.41
C ALA A 101 8.15 -14.70 -14.98
N GLU A 102 7.66 -15.70 -14.25
CA GLU A 102 6.39 -16.37 -14.54
C GLU A 102 5.24 -15.55 -13.95
N ILE A 103 4.38 -15.00 -14.82
CA ILE A 103 3.19 -14.25 -14.40
C ILE A 103 2.02 -15.22 -14.23
N ILE A 104 1.50 -15.31 -13.03
CA ILE A 104 0.38 -16.18 -12.67
C ILE A 104 -0.86 -15.30 -12.44
N PRO A 105 -1.94 -15.44 -13.24
CA PRO A 105 -3.20 -14.78 -12.93
C PRO A 105 -3.70 -15.18 -11.55
N PHE A 106 -4.11 -14.19 -10.74
CA PHE A 106 -4.48 -14.40 -9.35
C PHE A 106 -5.88 -13.85 -9.11
N ASP A 107 -6.89 -14.63 -9.54
CA ASP A 107 -8.31 -14.25 -9.52
C ASP A 107 -9.00 -14.79 -8.25
N GLU A 108 -8.34 -14.62 -7.11
CA GLU A 108 -8.92 -15.04 -5.83
C GLU A 108 -10.06 -14.09 -5.43
N PRO A 109 -11.23 -14.63 -5.02
CA PRO A 109 -12.27 -13.80 -4.45
C PRO A 109 -11.74 -13.04 -3.23
N PHE A 110 -11.94 -11.73 -3.21
CA PHE A 110 -11.44 -10.89 -2.12
C PHE A 110 -12.58 -10.03 -1.58
N GLU A 111 -12.83 -10.16 -0.28
CA GLU A 111 -13.86 -9.36 0.37
C GLU A 111 -13.37 -7.93 0.63
N ASN A 112 -14.34 -7.01 0.71
CA ASN A 112 -14.07 -5.64 1.12
C ASN A 112 -13.56 -5.60 2.56
N THR A 113 -12.31 -5.19 2.75
CA THR A 113 -11.66 -5.07 4.07
C THR A 113 -11.87 -3.71 4.72
N GLU A 114 -12.41 -2.73 3.99
CA GLU A 114 -12.63 -1.36 4.47
C GLU A 114 -13.42 -1.29 5.79
N PRO A 115 -14.53 -2.02 6.00
CA PRO A 115 -15.29 -1.92 7.24
C PRO A 115 -14.44 -2.21 8.49
N TYR A 116 -13.59 -3.22 8.42
CA TYR A 116 -12.71 -3.58 9.53
C TYR A 116 -11.59 -2.58 9.73
N TRP A 117 -11.03 -2.05 8.63
CA TRP A 117 -10.03 -1.00 8.67
C TRP A 117 -10.59 0.27 9.30
N LEU A 118 -11.85 0.66 8.95
CA LEU A 118 -12.53 1.82 9.53
C LEU A 118 -12.74 1.67 11.03
N VAL A 119 -13.24 0.53 11.49
CA VAL A 119 -13.45 0.28 12.93
C VAL A 119 -12.16 0.50 13.71
N ILE A 120 -11.04 -0.06 13.26
CA ILE A 120 -9.74 0.11 13.94
C ILE A 120 -9.28 1.57 13.87
N THR A 121 -9.29 2.16 12.67
CA THR A 121 -8.76 3.51 12.44
C THR A 121 -9.58 4.58 13.15
N GLN A 122 -10.90 4.52 13.04
CA GLN A 122 -11.78 5.51 13.65
C GLN A 122 -11.82 5.39 15.17
N SER A 123 -11.76 4.18 15.72
CA SER A 123 -11.58 3.98 17.18
C SER A 123 -10.27 4.59 17.68
N LEU A 124 -9.18 4.44 16.91
CA LEU A 124 -7.89 5.07 17.23
C LEU A 124 -7.98 6.60 17.14
N TRP A 125 -8.72 7.14 16.17
CA TRP A 125 -8.93 8.60 16.04
C TRP A 125 -9.71 9.16 17.24
N VAL A 126 -10.74 8.47 17.71
CA VAL A 126 -11.44 8.86 18.96
C VAL A 126 -10.46 8.91 20.11
N ALA A 127 -9.75 7.81 20.38
CA ALA A 127 -8.81 7.71 21.49
C ALA A 127 -7.68 8.76 21.44
N ARG A 128 -7.30 9.22 20.23
CA ARG A 128 -6.19 10.15 20.04
C ARG A 128 -6.61 11.61 20.03
N PHE A 129 -7.81 11.93 19.56
CA PHE A 129 -8.19 13.29 19.19
C PHE A 129 -9.42 13.82 19.90
N GLU A 130 -10.22 13.01 20.60
CA GLU A 130 -11.46 13.48 21.24
C GLU A 130 -11.23 14.61 22.24
N ASP A 131 -10.21 14.49 23.08
CA ASP A 131 -9.80 15.50 24.06
C ASP A 131 -9.26 16.79 23.44
N LYS A 132 -8.91 16.77 22.15
CA LYS A 132 -8.34 17.88 21.39
C LYS A 132 -9.38 18.63 20.54
N LEU A 133 -10.60 18.12 20.46
CA LEU A 133 -11.64 18.73 19.63
C LEU A 133 -12.00 20.15 20.06
N ALA A 134 -12.01 20.43 21.36
CA ALA A 134 -12.33 21.75 21.87
C ALA A 134 -11.30 22.82 21.42
N GLU A 135 -10.04 22.46 21.33
CA GLU A 135 -8.94 23.37 20.98
C GLU A 135 -8.67 23.39 19.46
N PHE A 136 -8.66 22.22 18.82
CA PHE A 136 -8.19 22.07 17.44
C PHE A 136 -9.28 21.70 16.42
N GLY A 137 -10.53 21.43 16.84
CA GLY A 137 -11.58 20.93 15.96
C GLY A 137 -11.82 21.82 14.73
N ALA A 138 -11.78 23.15 14.89
CA ALA A 138 -11.94 24.08 13.77
C ALA A 138 -10.81 24.01 12.70
N ARG A 139 -9.67 23.35 13.03
CA ARG A 139 -8.52 23.15 12.13
C ARG A 139 -8.44 21.74 11.57
N MET A 140 -9.29 20.84 12.05
CA MET A 140 -9.36 19.46 11.58
C MET A 140 -10.19 19.38 10.29
N THR A 141 -9.82 18.43 9.40
CA THR A 141 -10.58 18.22 8.16
C THR A 141 -11.97 17.65 8.45
N PRO A 142 -12.98 17.96 7.62
CA PRO A 142 -14.33 17.38 7.78
C PRO A 142 -14.31 15.84 7.83
N THR A 143 -13.47 15.21 7.03
CA THR A 143 -13.31 13.74 7.00
C THR A 143 -12.86 13.19 8.35
N LEU A 144 -11.87 13.84 9.00
CA LEU A 144 -11.39 13.41 10.32
C LEU A 144 -12.47 13.61 11.39
N LEU A 145 -13.13 14.77 11.40
CA LEU A 145 -14.22 15.06 12.36
C LEU A 145 -15.34 14.04 12.25
N ARG A 146 -15.81 13.76 11.03
CA ARG A 146 -16.85 12.74 10.80
C ARG A 146 -16.37 11.35 11.21
N GLY A 147 -15.14 10.98 10.90
CA GLY A 147 -14.57 9.69 11.32
C GLY A 147 -14.46 9.53 12.84
N ILE A 148 -14.18 10.63 13.60
CA ILE A 148 -14.21 10.63 15.06
C ILE A 148 -15.65 10.39 15.57
N GLU A 149 -16.64 11.07 15.00
CA GLU A 149 -18.05 10.86 15.40
C GLU A 149 -18.54 9.43 15.10
N GLU A 150 -18.19 8.88 13.94
CA GLU A 150 -18.48 7.48 13.60
C GLU A 150 -17.77 6.52 14.56
N GLY A 151 -16.50 6.78 14.88
CA GLY A 151 -15.69 5.96 15.79
C GLY A 151 -16.27 5.85 17.20
N LYS A 152 -16.98 6.87 17.69
CA LYS A 152 -17.66 6.86 18.99
C LYS A 152 -18.83 5.85 19.05
N THR A 153 -19.32 5.39 17.91
CA THR A 153 -20.45 4.46 17.86
C THR A 153 -20.02 3.00 17.99
N TYR A 154 -18.74 2.69 17.80
CA TYR A 154 -18.23 1.32 17.84
C TYR A 154 -18.10 0.79 19.28
N SER A 155 -18.50 -0.45 19.45
CA SER A 155 -18.32 -1.17 20.71
C SER A 155 -16.93 -1.82 20.79
N ALA A 156 -16.48 -2.14 21.99
CA ALA A 156 -15.26 -2.92 22.21
C ALA A 156 -15.31 -4.30 21.51
N VAL A 157 -16.50 -4.90 21.36
CA VAL A 157 -16.68 -6.17 20.68
C VAL A 157 -16.45 -6.02 19.17
N GLU A 158 -16.92 -4.95 18.56
CA GLU A 158 -16.69 -4.66 17.13
C GLU A 158 -15.21 -4.41 16.86
N LEU A 159 -14.56 -3.62 17.71
CA LEU A 159 -13.12 -3.40 17.63
C LEU A 159 -12.35 -4.72 17.73
N GLN A 160 -12.70 -5.58 18.70
CA GLN A 160 -12.03 -6.88 18.85
C GLN A 160 -12.28 -7.82 17.67
N ARG A 161 -13.47 -7.78 17.06
CA ARG A 161 -13.75 -8.51 15.80
C ARG A 161 -12.90 -8.02 14.65
N ALA A 162 -12.73 -6.72 14.50
CA ALA A 162 -11.88 -6.13 13.46
C ALA A 162 -10.41 -6.52 13.65
N ILE A 163 -9.89 -6.52 14.88
CA ILE A 163 -8.54 -7.01 15.20
C ILE A 163 -8.39 -8.51 14.89
N THR A 164 -9.39 -9.31 15.19
CA THR A 164 -9.40 -10.76 14.87
C THR A 164 -9.41 -10.97 13.34
N PHE A 165 -10.23 -10.21 12.61
CA PHE A 165 -10.27 -10.24 11.15
C PHE A 165 -8.89 -9.90 10.54
N ARG A 166 -8.18 -8.90 11.09
CA ARG A 166 -6.81 -8.55 10.68
C ARG A 166 -5.88 -9.77 10.72
N THR A 167 -5.99 -10.62 11.74
CA THR A 167 -5.21 -11.86 11.85
C THR A 167 -5.60 -12.89 10.78
N GLN A 168 -6.89 -13.01 10.48
CA GLN A 168 -7.39 -13.91 9.43
C GLN A 168 -6.91 -13.43 8.04
N LEU A 169 -6.99 -12.13 7.79
CA LEU A 169 -6.50 -11.51 6.56
C LEU A 169 -5.00 -11.76 6.37
N TYR A 170 -4.19 -11.58 7.43
CA TYR A 170 -2.76 -11.87 7.39
C TYR A 170 -2.50 -13.32 6.96
N ARG A 171 -3.14 -14.29 7.62
CA ARG A 171 -2.96 -15.71 7.32
C ARG A 171 -3.38 -16.06 5.90
N ARG A 172 -4.46 -15.46 5.42
CA ARG A 172 -4.94 -15.63 4.06
C ARG A 172 -3.93 -15.10 3.03
N ILE A 173 -3.47 -13.85 3.18
CA ILE A 173 -2.47 -13.27 2.27
C ILE A 173 -1.15 -14.05 2.35
N GLN A 174 -0.73 -14.46 3.56
CA GLN A 174 0.48 -15.27 3.73
C GLN A 174 0.38 -16.62 2.98
N SER A 175 -0.79 -17.24 2.94
CA SER A 175 -0.98 -18.49 2.19
C SER A 175 -0.89 -18.32 0.66
N TRP A 176 -1.07 -17.11 0.13
CA TRP A 176 -0.87 -16.85 -1.29
C TRP A 176 0.59 -17.01 -1.71
N PHE A 177 1.53 -16.69 -0.81
CA PHE A 177 2.96 -16.86 -1.04
C PHE A 177 3.45 -18.31 -1.00
N GLU A 178 2.57 -19.27 -0.74
CA GLU A 178 2.85 -20.69 -0.98
C GLU A 178 2.81 -21.05 -2.49
N ARG A 179 2.21 -20.19 -3.31
CA ARG A 179 2.01 -20.41 -4.76
C ARG A 179 2.82 -19.45 -5.63
N VAL A 180 3.14 -18.27 -5.11
CA VAL A 180 3.89 -17.21 -5.80
C VAL A 180 4.90 -16.58 -4.86
N ASP A 181 5.97 -16.03 -5.42
CA ASP A 181 7.01 -15.36 -4.64
C ASP A 181 6.64 -13.90 -4.30
N PHE A 182 5.92 -13.25 -5.22
CA PHE A 182 5.48 -11.86 -5.08
C PHE A 182 4.07 -11.69 -5.64
N LEU A 183 3.40 -10.63 -5.19
CA LEU A 183 2.14 -10.16 -5.77
C LEU A 183 2.38 -8.83 -6.48
N MET A 184 1.65 -8.59 -7.55
CA MET A 184 1.70 -7.35 -8.30
C MET A 184 0.29 -6.91 -8.68
N MET A 185 0.00 -5.61 -8.53
CA MET A 185 -1.32 -5.05 -8.76
C MET A 185 -1.25 -3.55 -9.03
N PRO A 186 -2.28 -2.89 -9.57
CA PRO A 186 -2.38 -1.44 -9.53
C PRO A 186 -2.31 -0.92 -8.10
N THR A 187 -1.69 0.24 -7.87
CA THR A 187 -1.72 0.87 -6.54
C THR A 187 -3.09 1.44 -6.23
N LEU A 188 -3.70 2.08 -7.22
CA LEU A 188 -5.01 2.73 -7.15
C LEU A 188 -5.81 2.36 -8.40
N SER A 189 -7.14 2.42 -8.31
CA SER A 189 -8.04 2.10 -9.43
C SER A 189 -8.09 3.18 -10.50
N ARG A 190 -7.66 4.40 -10.20
CA ARG A 190 -7.56 5.55 -11.13
C ARG A 190 -6.50 6.52 -10.63
N THR A 191 -6.21 7.53 -11.43
CA THR A 191 -5.36 8.67 -11.07
C THR A 191 -5.92 9.46 -9.88
N ALA A 192 -5.19 10.48 -9.42
CA ALA A 192 -5.61 11.31 -8.30
C ALA A 192 -6.98 11.95 -8.54
N ILE A 193 -7.74 12.10 -7.46
CA ILE A 193 -9.01 12.85 -7.43
C ILE A 193 -8.74 14.30 -7.03
N ASN A 194 -9.74 15.17 -7.26
CA ASN A 194 -9.64 16.56 -6.84
C ASN A 194 -9.40 16.66 -5.32
N ALA A 195 -8.53 17.57 -4.90
CA ALA A 195 -8.20 17.79 -3.48
C ALA A 195 -9.41 18.20 -2.63
N ASP A 196 -10.40 18.84 -3.23
CA ASP A 196 -11.64 19.26 -2.55
C ASP A 196 -12.73 18.19 -2.54
N HIS A 197 -12.44 16.98 -3.06
CA HIS A 197 -13.43 15.90 -3.09
C HIS A 197 -13.78 15.43 -1.68
N ASP A 198 -15.07 15.38 -1.38
CA ASP A 198 -15.57 14.81 -0.12
C ASP A 198 -15.42 13.29 -0.14
N PHE A 199 -14.61 12.74 0.75
CA PHE A 199 -14.31 11.30 0.85
C PHE A 199 -15.55 10.41 1.16
N TYR A 200 -16.68 10.99 1.46
CA TYR A 200 -17.94 10.28 1.66
C TYR A 200 -18.85 10.31 0.43
N GLN A 201 -18.42 10.99 -0.64
CA GLN A 201 -19.13 10.98 -1.92
C GLN A 201 -18.55 9.92 -2.86
N PRO A 202 -19.36 9.36 -3.76
CA PRO A 202 -18.87 8.44 -4.78
C PRO A 202 -17.92 9.15 -5.75
N ILE A 203 -17.03 8.36 -6.36
CA ILE A 203 -16.11 8.83 -7.42
C ILE A 203 -16.49 8.24 -8.77
N THR A 204 -15.94 8.82 -9.83
CA THR A 204 -16.01 8.25 -11.17
C THR A 204 -14.72 7.50 -11.47
N ILE A 205 -14.84 6.26 -11.98
CA ILE A 205 -13.73 5.45 -12.49
C ILE A 205 -14.06 5.10 -13.94
N GLY A 206 -13.20 5.50 -14.85
CA GLY A 206 -13.56 5.50 -16.28
C GLY A 206 -14.80 6.36 -16.50
N ASN A 207 -15.85 5.75 -17.06
CA ASN A 207 -17.13 6.42 -17.33
C ASN A 207 -18.25 5.99 -16.36
N GLN A 208 -17.92 5.37 -15.23
CA GLN A 208 -18.92 4.82 -14.30
C GLN A 208 -18.79 5.45 -12.92
N THR A 209 -19.94 5.75 -12.31
CA THR A 209 -19.97 6.15 -10.90
C THR A 209 -19.68 4.93 -10.03
N ALA A 210 -18.60 4.99 -9.28
CA ALA A 210 -18.20 3.95 -8.35
C ALA A 210 -18.80 4.21 -6.95
N GLY A 211 -18.77 3.19 -6.12
CA GLY A 211 -19.24 3.28 -4.73
C GLY A 211 -18.34 4.12 -3.82
N GLY A 212 -18.24 3.75 -2.54
CA GLY A 212 -17.41 4.45 -1.57
C GLY A 212 -15.94 4.54 -2.01
N ILE A 213 -15.37 5.73 -1.81
CA ILE A 213 -14.03 6.06 -2.32
C ILE A 213 -12.94 5.07 -1.87
N ARG A 214 -13.00 4.61 -0.61
CA ARG A 214 -11.96 3.74 -0.05
C ARG A 214 -11.97 2.35 -0.68
N GLN A 215 -13.16 1.79 -0.86
CA GLN A 215 -13.32 0.47 -1.50
C GLN A 215 -13.02 0.51 -2.99
N THR A 216 -13.29 1.62 -3.66
CA THR A 216 -13.23 1.67 -5.12
C THR A 216 -11.96 2.31 -5.67
N TRP A 217 -11.39 3.30 -4.96
CA TRP A 217 -10.18 3.99 -5.42
C TRP A 217 -8.90 3.29 -4.94
N TYR A 218 -8.81 2.91 -3.65
CA TYR A 218 -7.61 2.31 -3.08
C TYR A 218 -7.83 0.98 -2.35
N PRO A 219 -8.57 0.02 -2.96
CA PRO A 219 -8.80 -1.30 -2.35
C PRO A 219 -7.52 -2.12 -2.24
N TYR A 220 -6.48 -1.75 -3.01
CA TYR A 220 -5.21 -2.47 -3.10
C TYR A 220 -4.24 -2.16 -1.96
N THR A 221 -4.41 -1.08 -1.23
CA THR A 221 -3.39 -0.60 -0.27
C THR A 221 -3.71 -0.96 1.19
N HIS A 222 -4.94 -0.74 1.64
CA HIS A 222 -5.27 -0.97 3.04
C HIS A 222 -5.19 -2.44 3.51
N PRO A 223 -5.38 -3.48 2.67
CA PRO A 223 -5.16 -4.85 3.11
C PRO A 223 -3.72 -5.11 3.57
N PHE A 224 -2.72 -4.62 2.81
CA PHE A 224 -1.31 -4.78 3.15
C PHE A 224 -0.87 -3.86 4.29
N ASN A 225 -1.47 -2.69 4.41
CA ASN A 225 -1.33 -1.85 5.59
C ASN A 225 -1.81 -2.58 6.86
N MET A 226 -2.97 -3.26 6.81
CA MET A 226 -3.48 -4.04 7.93
C MET A 226 -2.60 -5.24 8.28
N THR A 227 -1.98 -5.88 7.30
CA THR A 227 -1.21 -7.12 7.50
C THR A 227 0.27 -6.90 7.71
N GLY A 228 0.80 -5.73 7.34
CA GLY A 228 2.19 -5.37 7.51
C GLY A 228 3.16 -6.06 6.55
N HIS A 229 2.66 -6.65 5.45
CA HIS A 229 3.52 -7.16 4.38
C HIS A 229 4.29 -6.02 3.72
N PRO A 230 5.54 -6.25 3.31
CA PRO A 230 6.31 -5.26 2.57
C PRO A 230 5.65 -4.96 1.23
N ALA A 231 5.51 -3.68 0.93
CA ALA A 231 4.95 -3.20 -0.32
C ALA A 231 5.72 -1.99 -0.84
N ILE A 232 5.91 -1.94 -2.15
CA ILE A 232 6.49 -0.80 -2.85
C ILE A 232 5.58 -0.37 -3.99
N THR A 233 5.46 0.94 -4.22
CA THR A 233 4.78 1.50 -5.38
C THR A 233 5.78 2.16 -6.30
N VAL A 234 5.69 1.85 -7.59
CA VAL A 234 6.49 2.48 -8.64
C VAL A 234 5.58 3.13 -9.68
N PRO A 235 5.99 4.25 -10.31
CA PRO A 235 5.22 4.86 -11.39
C PRO A 235 5.03 3.91 -12.57
N CYS A 236 3.81 3.84 -13.11
CA CYS A 236 3.53 3.09 -14.33
C CYS A 236 3.24 3.98 -15.55
N GLY A 237 3.32 5.29 -15.41
CA GLY A 237 3.18 6.25 -16.51
C GLY A 237 2.37 7.47 -16.13
N ILE A 238 2.27 8.40 -17.08
CA ILE A 238 1.37 9.56 -17.02
C ILE A 238 0.15 9.23 -17.88
N MET A 239 -1.03 9.37 -17.30
CA MET A 239 -2.31 9.07 -17.94
C MET A 239 -2.79 10.25 -18.79
N ALA A 240 -3.86 10.07 -19.56
CA ALA A 240 -4.38 11.09 -20.48
C ALA A 240 -4.80 12.40 -19.79
N ASP A 241 -5.13 12.33 -18.48
CA ASP A 241 -5.44 13.49 -17.65
C ASP A 241 -4.18 14.24 -17.14
N GLY A 242 -2.97 13.81 -17.54
CA GLY A 242 -1.70 14.39 -17.13
C GLY A 242 -1.21 13.95 -15.73
N LEU A 243 -1.92 13.04 -15.06
CA LEU A 243 -1.57 12.57 -13.72
C LEU A 243 -0.89 11.19 -13.75
N PRO A 244 0.01 10.90 -12.78
CA PRO A 244 0.65 9.61 -12.72
C PRO A 244 -0.27 8.53 -12.18
N ALA A 245 -0.05 7.29 -12.63
CA ALA A 245 -0.57 6.08 -12.01
C ALA A 245 0.58 5.23 -11.44
N GLY A 246 0.26 4.31 -10.54
CA GLY A 246 1.24 3.48 -9.82
C GLY A 246 0.94 1.99 -9.89
N LEU A 247 2.02 1.20 -9.93
CA LEU A 247 2.03 -0.24 -9.79
C LEU A 247 2.55 -0.60 -8.40
N GLN A 248 1.83 -1.45 -7.67
CA GLN A 248 2.23 -1.97 -6.37
C GLN A 248 2.83 -3.37 -6.51
N ILE A 249 3.95 -3.61 -5.84
CA ILE A 249 4.58 -4.91 -5.68
C ILE A 249 4.58 -5.24 -4.18
N VAL A 250 4.13 -6.44 -3.82
CA VAL A 250 4.04 -6.91 -2.44
C VAL A 250 4.79 -8.23 -2.30
N GLY A 251 5.56 -8.36 -1.24
CA GLY A 251 6.31 -9.57 -0.91
C GLY A 251 5.78 -10.28 0.34
N PRO A 252 6.19 -11.53 0.56
CA PRO A 252 6.02 -12.16 1.87
C PRO A 252 6.73 -11.35 2.95
N MET A 253 6.43 -11.62 4.20
CA MET A 253 7.11 -10.96 5.33
C MET A 253 8.63 -11.09 5.18
N MET A 254 9.36 -10.00 5.40
CA MET A 254 10.81 -9.90 5.30
C MET A 254 11.38 -9.93 3.86
N ALA A 255 10.56 -9.83 2.82
CA ALA A 255 11.03 -9.79 1.42
C ALA A 255 11.24 -8.35 0.91
N ASP A 256 11.59 -7.41 1.78
CA ASP A 256 11.78 -5.99 1.42
C ASP A 256 12.85 -5.81 0.33
N ALA A 257 13.97 -6.52 0.41
CA ALA A 257 15.00 -6.51 -0.63
C ALA A 257 14.48 -7.06 -1.98
N GLY A 258 13.65 -8.11 -1.94
CA GLY A 258 13.06 -8.70 -3.14
C GLY A 258 12.12 -7.74 -3.88
N ILE A 259 11.23 -7.03 -3.16
CA ILE A 259 10.35 -6.05 -3.80
C ILE A 259 11.11 -4.83 -4.33
N ILE A 260 12.21 -4.42 -3.67
CA ILE A 260 13.12 -3.37 -4.16
C ILE A 260 13.78 -3.83 -5.46
N HIS A 261 14.26 -5.07 -5.52
CA HIS A 261 14.87 -5.63 -6.72
C HIS A 261 13.89 -5.62 -7.91
N LEU A 262 12.66 -6.12 -7.73
CA LEU A 262 11.64 -6.08 -8.78
C LEU A 262 11.28 -4.65 -9.20
N ALA A 263 11.18 -3.73 -8.25
CA ALA A 263 10.93 -2.32 -8.53
C ALA A 263 12.05 -1.68 -9.36
N ALA A 264 13.31 -1.99 -9.05
CA ALA A 264 14.46 -1.53 -9.83
C ALA A 264 14.48 -2.11 -11.25
N MET A 265 14.02 -3.35 -11.44
CA MET A 265 13.85 -3.95 -12.76
C MET A 265 12.79 -3.20 -13.58
N VAL A 266 11.65 -2.85 -12.96
CA VAL A 266 10.61 -2.03 -13.61
C VAL A 266 11.16 -0.66 -13.97
N GLU A 267 11.90 0.01 -13.05
CA GLU A 267 12.51 1.32 -13.30
C GLU A 267 13.49 1.30 -14.49
N ARG A 268 14.32 0.28 -14.58
CA ARG A 268 15.26 0.13 -15.70
C ARG A 268 14.56 -0.08 -17.04
N ALA A 269 13.52 -0.90 -17.06
CA ALA A 269 12.74 -1.15 -18.29
C ALA A 269 11.94 0.08 -18.74
N HIS A 270 11.49 0.88 -17.78
CA HIS A 270 10.63 2.04 -18.01
C HIS A 270 11.04 3.21 -17.11
N PRO A 271 12.16 3.90 -17.39
CA PRO A 271 12.66 4.99 -16.56
C PRO A 271 11.67 6.16 -16.48
N TRP A 272 11.48 6.70 -15.28
CA TRP A 272 10.59 7.84 -15.02
C TRP A 272 11.28 9.04 -14.38
N ALA A 273 12.54 8.92 -13.97
CA ALA A 273 13.25 9.99 -13.23
C ALA A 273 13.35 11.31 -14.01
N HIS A 274 13.23 11.26 -15.36
CA HIS A 274 13.23 12.42 -16.24
C HIS A 274 11.87 13.15 -16.31
N LEU A 275 10.80 12.54 -15.80
CA LEU A 275 9.47 13.14 -15.80
C LEU A 275 9.34 14.11 -14.63
N TRP A 276 9.21 15.40 -14.91
CA TRP A 276 9.00 16.47 -13.96
C TRP A 276 7.69 17.18 -14.22
N PRO A 277 6.99 17.64 -13.17
CA PRO A 277 5.87 18.54 -13.35
C PRO A 277 6.32 19.84 -14.04
N ASP A 278 5.46 20.41 -14.88
CA ASP A 278 5.73 21.70 -15.50
C ASP A 278 5.90 22.79 -14.42
N GLY A 279 6.94 23.60 -14.53
CA GLY A 279 7.17 24.73 -13.64
C GLY A 279 7.90 24.43 -12.33
N VAL A 280 8.51 23.25 -12.19
CA VAL A 280 9.38 22.89 -11.06
C VAL A 280 10.85 22.89 -11.49
#